data_11dc0c780fca8c174ce54a3c5a7ea2ce
#
_entry.id   11dc0c780fca8c174ce54a3c5a7ea2ce
#
_cell.length_a   1.000
_cell.length_b   1.000
_cell.length_c   1.000
_cell.angle_alpha   90.00
_cell.angle_beta   90.00
_cell.angle_gamma   90.00
#
_symmetry.space_group_name_H-M   'P 1'
#
loop_
_entity.id
_entity.type
_entity.pdbx_description
1 polymer ?
#
loop_
_entity_poly.entity_id
_entity_poly.type
_entity_poly.pdbx_seq_one_letter_code
_entity_poly.pdbx_strand_id
1 'polypeptide(L)'
;MAGLDNGTCIRLEVLEELDMSTVKRTLFVKSVWEPTRLSPTSFSLAISDGHRAWTFEGSETFVKKRAEVWDKNVSWVMDKLKLLLTVVQPGIAYHLTGMLDNHRKFSFEIQDMETNLSLTANFSLVDASDPEIVTRDLLGFLLHGNEILTVDYVKKCRSFDQVLAENKALSEQNKRFAHEKKQFEQAVYKKREDGSSGSLIGASAFNDPDATQPFLDEMENKARITEFPNEDVPSNVVAALLEDTSYTALPRKRRRR
;
A
#
# COMPACT_ATOMS: atom_id res chain seq x y z
N MET A 1 9.95 -6.20 -20.85
CA MET A 1 9.68 -5.65 -19.52
C MET A 1 10.88 -6.04 -18.66
N ALA A 2 11.79 -5.09 -18.39
CA ALA A 2 12.86 -5.29 -17.44
C ALA A 2 12.17 -5.49 -16.08
N GLY A 3 12.35 -6.68 -15.49
CA GLY A 3 11.80 -6.99 -14.18
C GLY A 3 12.33 -5.96 -13.18
N LEU A 4 11.43 -5.35 -12.43
CA LEU A 4 11.81 -4.66 -11.21
C LEU A 4 12.70 -5.63 -10.45
N ASP A 5 13.97 -5.24 -10.26
CA ASP A 5 14.83 -5.94 -9.32
C ASP A 5 14.00 -6.15 -8.05
N ASN A 6 13.98 -7.39 -7.53
CA ASN A 6 13.23 -7.75 -6.31
C ASN A 6 13.79 -6.98 -5.09
N GLY A 7 14.04 -5.70 -5.28
CA GLY A 7 14.62 -4.78 -4.34
C GLY A 7 13.57 -3.87 -3.71
N THR A 8 13.86 -3.43 -2.52
CA THR A 8 13.13 -2.38 -1.82
C THR A 8 14.11 -1.34 -1.32
N CYS A 9 13.66 -0.10 -1.20
CA CYS A 9 14.46 0.96 -0.62
C CYS A 9 13.64 1.65 0.47
N ILE A 10 14.21 1.75 1.67
CA ILE A 10 13.59 2.42 2.81
C ILE A 10 14.50 3.51 3.36
N ARG A 11 13.89 4.52 3.96
CA ARG A 11 14.56 5.53 4.75
C ARG A 11 14.48 5.13 6.22
N LEU A 12 15.62 5.02 6.89
CA LEU A 12 15.72 4.70 8.31
C LEU A 12 16.32 5.87 9.09
N GLU A 13 15.80 6.10 10.27
CA GLU A 13 16.48 6.89 11.28
C GLU A 13 17.23 5.95 12.20
N VAL A 14 18.55 6.09 12.26
CA VAL A 14 19.44 5.24 13.05
C VAL A 14 20.11 6.05 14.16
N LEU A 15 20.43 5.37 15.23
CA LEU A 15 21.28 5.90 16.30
C LEU A 15 22.73 5.54 15.98
N GLU A 16 23.52 6.55 15.60
CA GLU A 16 24.97 6.38 15.41
C GLU A 16 25.68 6.61 16.74
N GLU A 17 26.36 5.58 17.22
CA GLU A 17 27.19 5.65 18.41
C GLU A 17 28.58 6.16 18.02
N LEU A 18 28.91 7.34 18.49
CA LEU A 18 30.24 7.93 18.43
C LEU A 18 30.84 7.89 19.85
N ASP A 19 32.15 7.92 19.98
CA ASP A 19 32.91 7.65 21.21
C ASP A 19 32.35 8.22 22.51
N MET A 20 31.66 9.36 22.48
CA MET A 20 31.07 10.02 23.64
C MET A 20 29.61 10.49 23.44
N SER A 21 29.01 10.21 22.29
CA SER A 21 27.67 10.72 21.97
C SER A 21 26.90 9.80 21.04
N THR A 22 25.60 9.82 21.17
CA THR A 22 24.68 9.17 20.22
C THR A 22 24.02 10.23 19.37
N VAL A 23 24.13 10.13 18.06
CA VAL A 23 23.56 11.06 17.10
C VAL A 23 22.53 10.35 16.24
N LYS A 24 21.38 10.98 16.01
CA LYS A 24 20.42 10.49 15.02
C LYS A 24 20.91 10.80 13.62
N ARG A 25 20.94 9.79 12.78
CA ARG A 25 21.30 9.90 11.35
C ARG A 25 20.25 9.25 10.47
N THR A 26 20.04 9.84 9.31
CA THR A 26 19.17 9.25 8.29
C THR A 26 20.01 8.37 7.36
N LEU A 27 19.58 7.13 7.15
CA LEU A 27 20.15 6.21 6.17
C LEU A 27 19.09 5.83 5.13
N PHE A 28 19.56 5.63 3.91
CA PHE A 28 18.80 5.02 2.84
C PHE A 28 19.32 3.59 2.67
N VAL A 29 18.43 2.62 2.80
CA VAL A 29 18.77 1.20 2.75
C VAL A 29 18.03 0.56 1.59
N LYS A 30 18.79 0.13 0.58
CA LYS A 30 18.29 -0.70 -0.52
C LYS A 30 18.59 -2.15 -0.18
N SER A 31 17.57 -2.99 -0.15
CA SER A 31 17.71 -4.43 0.00
C SER A 31 17.26 -5.12 -1.28
N VAL A 32 18.08 -6.06 -1.76
CA VAL A 32 17.78 -6.88 -2.94
C VAL A 32 17.76 -8.34 -2.51
N TRP A 33 16.69 -9.03 -2.86
CA TRP A 33 16.43 -10.42 -2.48
C TRP A 33 16.55 -11.31 -3.71
N GLU A 34 17.18 -12.48 -3.59
CA GLU A 34 17.33 -13.40 -4.72
C GLU A 34 15.95 -13.78 -5.32
N PRO A 35 15.72 -13.52 -6.63
CA PRO A 35 14.42 -13.74 -7.26
C PRO A 35 14.13 -15.21 -7.60
N THR A 36 15.14 -16.08 -7.53
CA THR A 36 15.12 -17.40 -8.19
C THR A 36 14.55 -18.53 -7.35
N ARG A 37 14.23 -18.30 -6.09
CA ARG A 37 13.72 -19.35 -5.17
C ARG A 37 12.41 -18.93 -4.52
N LEU A 38 11.54 -19.90 -4.30
CA LEU A 38 10.29 -19.71 -3.54
C LEU A 38 10.55 -19.13 -2.13
N SER A 39 11.71 -19.43 -1.56
CA SER A 39 12.22 -18.84 -0.33
C SER A 39 13.64 -18.34 -0.60
N PRO A 40 13.87 -17.05 -0.73
CA PRO A 40 15.23 -16.52 -0.89
C PRO A 40 16.05 -16.88 0.35
N THR A 41 17.30 -17.29 0.13
CA THR A 41 18.24 -17.64 1.21
C THR A 41 19.42 -16.69 1.26
N SER A 42 19.49 -15.75 0.33
CA SER A 42 20.50 -14.70 0.28
C SER A 42 19.90 -13.35 -0.10
N PHE A 43 20.58 -12.29 0.28
CA PHE A 43 20.19 -10.92 0.00
C PHE A 43 21.41 -10.00 0.02
N SER A 44 21.29 -8.84 -0.60
CA SER A 44 22.31 -7.79 -0.51
C SER A 44 21.71 -6.50 0.04
N LEU A 45 22.53 -5.74 0.75
CA LEU A 45 22.20 -4.41 1.24
C LEU A 45 23.15 -3.38 0.65
N ALA A 46 22.60 -2.28 0.17
CA ALA A 46 23.33 -1.07 -0.15
C ALA A 46 22.77 0.05 0.73
N ILE A 47 23.63 0.66 1.53
CA ILE A 47 23.25 1.67 2.54
C ILE A 47 24.02 2.95 2.24
N SER A 48 23.35 4.10 2.28
CA SER A 48 24.00 5.40 2.12
C SER A 48 23.39 6.44 3.08
N ASP A 49 24.23 7.35 3.58
CA ASP A 49 23.82 8.55 4.30
C ASP A 49 23.81 9.80 3.39
N GLY A 50 24.01 9.60 2.09
CA GLY A 50 24.15 10.67 1.09
C GLY A 50 25.59 11.10 0.82
N HIS A 51 26.54 10.83 1.73
CA HIS A 51 27.96 11.15 1.61
C HIS A 51 28.84 9.91 1.58
N ARG A 52 28.49 8.92 2.38
CA ARG A 52 29.16 7.62 2.48
C ARG A 52 28.21 6.53 2.07
N ALA A 53 28.77 5.43 1.64
CA ALA A 53 27.99 4.25 1.31
C ALA A 53 28.69 2.99 1.80
N TRP A 54 27.87 2.00 2.13
CA TRP A 54 28.29 0.71 2.65
C TRP A 54 27.50 -0.39 1.95
N THR A 55 28.12 -1.55 1.87
CA THR A 55 27.48 -2.74 1.30
C THR A 55 27.57 -3.91 2.28
N PHE A 56 26.62 -4.83 2.14
CA PHE A 56 26.62 -6.08 2.88
C PHE A 56 26.00 -7.19 2.02
N GLU A 57 26.66 -8.37 2.04
CA GLU A 57 26.17 -9.57 1.37
C GLU A 57 25.73 -10.60 2.40
N GLY A 58 24.40 -10.81 2.47
CA GLY A 58 23.77 -11.81 3.32
C GLY A 58 23.73 -13.16 2.64
N SER A 59 24.79 -13.94 2.76
CA SER A 59 24.87 -15.28 2.18
C SER A 59 23.95 -16.29 2.89
N GLU A 60 23.66 -17.41 2.23
CA GLU A 60 22.91 -18.51 2.83
C GLU A 60 23.54 -19.01 4.16
N THR A 61 24.87 -19.02 4.24
CA THR A 61 25.60 -19.39 5.47
C THR A 61 25.38 -18.37 6.59
N PHE A 62 25.30 -17.09 6.26
CA PHE A 62 24.95 -16.03 7.23
C PHE A 62 23.55 -16.26 7.80
N VAL A 63 22.56 -16.52 6.94
CA VAL A 63 21.18 -16.73 7.36
C VAL A 63 21.04 -18.00 8.20
N LYS A 64 21.68 -19.10 7.81
CA LYS A 64 21.70 -20.35 8.59
C LYS A 64 22.28 -20.15 9.98
N LYS A 65 23.44 -19.49 10.09
CA LYS A 65 24.03 -19.17 11.41
C LYS A 65 23.10 -18.30 12.25
N ARG A 66 22.38 -17.36 11.63
CA ARG A 66 21.41 -16.53 12.35
C ARG A 66 20.22 -17.37 12.84
N ALA A 67 19.72 -18.30 12.02
CA ALA A 67 18.68 -19.22 12.37
C ALA A 67 19.05 -20.11 13.57
N GLU A 68 20.29 -20.61 13.59
CA GLU A 68 20.83 -21.38 14.72
C GLU A 68 20.92 -20.53 16.00
N VAL A 69 21.44 -19.30 15.91
CA VAL A 69 21.58 -18.40 17.09
C VAL A 69 20.22 -17.98 17.64
N TRP A 70 19.21 -17.83 16.80
CA TRP A 70 17.86 -17.42 17.21
C TRP A 70 16.95 -18.60 17.56
N ASP A 71 17.41 -19.82 17.37
CA ASP A 71 16.63 -21.05 17.52
C ASP A 71 15.32 -21.00 16.71
N LYS A 72 15.42 -20.53 15.46
CA LYS A 72 14.31 -20.39 14.52
C LYS A 72 14.65 -21.04 13.18
N ASN A 73 13.65 -21.37 12.39
CA ASN A 73 13.89 -21.88 11.04
C ASN A 73 14.36 -20.76 10.08
N VAL A 74 15.05 -21.14 9.03
CA VAL A 74 15.64 -20.23 8.03
C VAL A 74 14.56 -19.36 7.37
N SER A 75 13.38 -19.93 7.06
CA SER A 75 12.28 -19.17 6.45
C SER A 75 11.80 -18.06 7.37
N TRP A 76 11.59 -18.35 8.65
CA TRP A 76 11.17 -17.36 9.64
C TRP A 76 12.19 -16.20 9.75
N VAL A 77 13.49 -16.53 9.77
CA VAL A 77 14.56 -15.51 9.83
C VAL A 77 14.52 -14.63 8.59
N MET A 78 14.38 -15.24 7.40
CA MET A 78 14.30 -14.48 6.14
C MET A 78 13.07 -13.57 6.08
N ASP A 79 11.91 -14.08 6.50
CA ASP A 79 10.68 -13.29 6.51
C ASP A 79 10.79 -12.11 7.49
N LYS A 80 11.40 -12.31 8.66
CA LYS A 80 11.64 -11.23 9.62
C LYS A 80 12.65 -10.22 9.10
N LEU A 81 13.79 -10.66 8.54
CA LEU A 81 14.77 -9.75 7.95
C LEU A 81 14.16 -8.97 6.78
N LYS A 82 13.40 -9.65 5.91
CA LYS A 82 12.70 -9.01 4.80
C LYS A 82 11.73 -7.94 5.30
N LEU A 83 10.88 -8.26 6.26
CA LEU A 83 9.94 -7.32 6.83
C LEU A 83 10.63 -6.05 7.36
N LEU A 84 11.71 -6.21 8.14
CA LEU A 84 12.40 -5.13 8.83
C LEU A 84 13.31 -4.28 7.92
N LEU A 85 13.75 -4.86 6.80
CA LEU A 85 14.57 -4.17 5.80
C LEU A 85 13.74 -3.65 4.61
N THR A 86 12.41 -3.86 4.59
CA THR A 86 11.51 -3.37 3.55
C THR A 86 10.49 -2.37 4.05
N VAL A 87 10.12 -2.45 5.33
CA VAL A 87 9.11 -1.56 5.92
C VAL A 87 9.59 -1.10 7.29
N VAL A 88 9.60 0.20 7.51
CA VAL A 88 9.92 0.77 8.83
C VAL A 88 8.88 0.31 9.84
N GLN A 89 9.34 -0.43 10.85
CA GLN A 89 8.48 -0.95 11.91
C GLN A 89 8.49 0.01 13.11
N PRO A 90 7.32 0.37 13.65
CA PRO A 90 7.25 1.18 14.85
C PRO A 90 7.86 0.42 16.05
N GLY A 91 8.61 1.13 16.88
CA GLY A 91 9.19 0.57 18.10
C GLY A 91 10.51 -0.18 17.89
N ILE A 92 11.03 -0.29 16.66
CA ILE A 92 12.34 -0.86 16.40
C ILE A 92 13.40 0.23 16.33
N ALA A 93 14.43 0.09 17.16
CA ALA A 93 15.62 0.95 17.12
C ALA A 93 16.69 0.35 16.21
N TYR A 94 17.15 1.16 15.27
CA TYR A 94 18.26 0.81 14.38
C TYR A 94 19.52 1.53 14.86
N HIS A 95 20.63 0.81 14.90
CA HIS A 95 21.92 1.31 15.41
C HIS A 95 23.00 1.20 14.34
N LEU A 96 23.85 2.19 14.27
CA LEU A 96 25.06 2.19 13.46
C LEU A 96 26.24 2.47 14.38
N THR A 97 27.14 1.49 14.52
CA THR A 97 28.32 1.63 15.36
C THR A 97 29.59 1.61 14.51
N GLY A 98 30.58 2.41 14.89
CA GLY A 98 31.92 2.34 14.31
C GLY A 98 32.61 1.06 14.73
N MET A 99 33.31 0.40 13.81
CA MET A 99 34.28 -0.68 14.10
C MET A 99 35.66 -0.22 13.67
N LEU A 100 36.70 -0.84 14.24
CA LEU A 100 38.06 -0.68 13.77
C LEU A 100 38.14 -1.20 12.31
N ASP A 101 39.02 -0.60 11.50
CA ASP A 101 39.37 -1.05 10.15
C ASP A 101 38.29 -0.88 9.06
N ASN A 102 37.71 0.32 8.91
CA ASN A 102 36.75 0.67 7.83
C ASN A 102 35.49 -0.20 7.77
N HIS A 103 35.21 -0.94 8.81
CA HIS A 103 33.94 -1.69 8.93
C HIS A 103 32.99 -0.95 9.86
N ARG A 104 31.72 -0.92 9.46
CA ARG A 104 30.65 -0.44 10.32
C ARG A 104 29.71 -1.58 10.66
N LYS A 105 29.15 -1.54 11.85
CA LYS A 105 28.13 -2.49 12.27
C LYS A 105 26.79 -1.81 12.25
N PHE A 106 25.90 -2.30 11.38
CA PHE A 106 24.47 -1.97 11.39
C PHE A 106 23.75 -3.04 12.18
N SER A 107 22.86 -2.64 13.09
CA SER A 107 22.13 -3.60 13.92
C SER A 107 20.76 -3.09 14.31
N PHE A 108 19.87 -4.02 14.63
CA PHE A 108 18.56 -3.75 15.21
C PHE A 108 18.13 -4.91 16.10
N GLU A 109 17.21 -4.63 17.02
CA GLU A 109 16.67 -5.61 17.93
C GLU A 109 15.21 -5.90 17.59
N ILE A 110 14.85 -7.19 17.67
CA ILE A 110 13.51 -7.70 17.44
C ILE A 110 13.05 -8.37 18.72
N GLN A 111 11.88 -8.04 19.19
CA GLN A 111 11.24 -8.80 20.27
C GLN A 111 10.49 -9.99 19.68
N ASP A 112 10.90 -11.20 20.05
CA ASP A 112 10.16 -12.40 19.70
C ASP A 112 8.94 -12.52 20.58
N MET A 113 7.75 -12.43 19.99
CA MET A 113 6.48 -12.43 20.71
C MET A 113 6.15 -13.79 21.34
N GLU A 114 6.76 -14.87 20.85
CA GLU A 114 6.52 -16.23 21.38
C GLU A 114 7.35 -16.50 22.63
N THR A 115 8.62 -16.12 22.61
CA THR A 115 9.57 -16.39 23.70
C THR A 115 9.81 -15.18 24.60
N ASN A 116 9.34 -14.00 24.19
CA ASN A 116 9.60 -12.71 24.83
C ASN A 116 11.09 -12.36 24.95
N LEU A 117 11.92 -12.96 24.08
CA LEU A 117 13.36 -12.71 24.02
C LEU A 117 13.67 -11.60 23.01
N SER A 118 14.70 -10.81 23.33
CA SER A 118 15.27 -9.85 22.39
C SER A 118 16.27 -10.55 21.47
N LEU A 119 15.99 -10.52 20.17
CA LEU A 119 16.82 -11.10 19.13
C LEU A 119 17.55 -9.99 18.37
N THR A 120 18.87 -9.98 18.37
CA THR A 120 19.64 -8.95 17.70
C THR A 120 20.12 -9.40 16.31
N ALA A 121 19.78 -8.62 15.28
CA ALA A 121 20.37 -8.74 13.95
C ALA A 121 21.58 -7.82 13.84
N ASN A 122 22.72 -8.37 13.39
CA ASN A 122 23.97 -7.64 13.23
C ASN A 122 24.51 -7.86 11.81
N PHE A 123 24.89 -6.77 11.15
CA PHE A 123 25.44 -6.74 9.79
C PHE A 123 26.78 -6.00 9.82
N SER A 124 27.85 -6.68 9.45
CA SER A 124 29.16 -6.06 9.29
C SER A 124 29.24 -5.44 7.90
N LEU A 125 29.04 -4.13 7.85
CA LEU A 125 29.06 -3.37 6.62
C LEU A 125 30.51 -3.13 6.17
N VAL A 126 30.72 -3.19 4.86
CA VAL A 126 31.98 -2.84 4.21
C VAL A 126 31.83 -1.50 3.52
N ASP A 127 32.79 -0.60 3.68
CA ASP A 127 32.79 0.67 2.96
C ASP A 127 32.78 0.40 1.46
N ALA A 128 31.87 1.06 0.74
CA ALA A 128 31.83 0.96 -0.70
C ALA A 128 33.06 1.60 -1.32
N SER A 129 33.69 0.91 -2.28
CA SER A 129 34.85 1.45 -3.01
C SER A 129 34.51 2.74 -3.76
N ASP A 130 33.28 2.90 -4.20
CA ASP A 130 32.76 4.09 -4.85
C ASP A 130 31.38 4.45 -4.26
N PRO A 131 31.33 5.33 -3.23
CA PRO A 131 30.11 5.77 -2.61
C PRO A 131 29.15 6.51 -3.56
N GLU A 132 29.68 7.18 -4.58
CA GLU A 132 28.86 7.93 -5.54
C GLU A 132 28.06 6.99 -6.44
N ILE A 133 28.65 5.88 -6.87
CA ILE A 133 27.96 4.86 -7.65
C ILE A 133 26.81 4.28 -6.84
N VAL A 134 27.06 3.87 -5.60
CA VAL A 134 26.02 3.30 -4.73
C VAL A 134 24.90 4.30 -4.48
N THR A 135 25.23 5.55 -4.21
CA THR A 135 24.23 6.61 -3.99
C THR A 135 23.44 6.89 -5.26
N ARG A 136 24.07 6.89 -6.42
CA ARG A 136 23.40 7.06 -7.73
C ARG A 136 22.44 5.91 -8.02
N ASP A 137 22.83 4.68 -7.73
CA ASP A 137 21.97 3.50 -7.90
C ASP A 137 20.77 3.55 -6.96
N LEU A 138 20.95 3.99 -5.72
CA LEU A 138 19.85 4.21 -4.78
C LEU A 138 18.87 5.27 -5.30
N LEU A 139 19.38 6.40 -5.77
CA LEU A 139 18.54 7.46 -6.35
C LEU A 139 17.83 6.99 -7.60
N GLY A 140 18.53 6.29 -8.50
CA GLY A 140 17.93 5.70 -9.70
C GLY A 140 16.79 4.74 -9.37
N PHE A 141 16.98 3.87 -8.39
CA PHE A 141 15.96 2.95 -7.91
C PHE A 141 14.72 3.70 -7.35
N LEU A 142 14.94 4.72 -6.52
CA LEU A 142 13.86 5.54 -5.95
C LEU A 142 13.08 6.30 -7.03
N LEU A 143 13.78 6.90 -8.00
CA LEU A 143 13.14 7.62 -9.11
C LEU A 143 12.31 6.67 -9.96
N HIS A 144 12.85 5.52 -10.32
CA HIS A 144 12.11 4.52 -11.09
C HIS A 144 10.87 4.00 -10.33
N GLY A 145 11.01 3.72 -9.03
CA GLY A 145 9.87 3.37 -8.17
C GLY A 145 8.79 4.46 -8.15
N ASN A 146 9.19 5.72 -8.04
CA ASN A 146 8.27 6.85 -8.07
C ASN A 146 7.55 7.00 -9.42
N GLU A 147 8.25 6.77 -10.54
CA GLU A 147 7.63 6.77 -11.88
C GLU A 147 6.54 5.71 -11.99
N ILE A 148 6.83 4.48 -11.55
CA ILE A 148 5.85 3.38 -11.57
C ILE A 148 4.64 3.73 -10.70
N LEU A 149 4.86 4.18 -9.47
CA LEU A 149 3.79 4.56 -8.55
C LEU A 149 2.94 5.69 -9.11
N THR A 150 3.57 6.68 -9.77
CA THR A 150 2.86 7.80 -10.41
C THR A 150 1.97 7.32 -11.55
N VAL A 151 2.48 6.43 -12.41
CA VAL A 151 1.70 5.85 -13.51
C VAL A 151 0.51 5.03 -12.97
N ASP A 152 0.75 4.22 -11.96
CA ASP A 152 -0.32 3.40 -11.35
C ASP A 152 -1.34 4.24 -10.61
N TYR A 153 -0.92 5.30 -9.94
CA TYR A 153 -1.81 6.27 -9.31
C TYR A 153 -2.73 6.93 -10.34
N VAL A 154 -2.16 7.43 -11.45
CA VAL A 154 -2.95 8.05 -12.53
C VAL A 154 -3.95 7.06 -13.13
N LYS A 155 -3.56 5.80 -13.32
CA LYS A 155 -4.50 4.76 -13.81
C LYS A 155 -5.64 4.51 -12.83
N LYS A 156 -5.34 4.41 -11.53
CA LYS A 156 -6.37 4.23 -10.48
C LYS A 156 -7.31 5.42 -10.40
N CYS A 157 -6.80 6.65 -10.49
CA CYS A 157 -7.64 7.84 -10.53
C CYS A 157 -8.63 7.80 -11.71
N ARG A 158 -8.16 7.49 -12.92
CA ARG A 158 -9.03 7.36 -14.11
C ARG A 158 -10.08 6.28 -13.94
N SER A 159 -9.71 5.12 -13.40
CA SER A 159 -10.65 4.04 -13.12
C SER A 159 -11.70 4.46 -12.08
N PHE A 160 -11.29 5.18 -11.04
CA PHE A 160 -12.20 5.70 -10.04
C PHE A 160 -13.20 6.72 -10.65
N ASP A 161 -12.70 7.66 -11.47
CA ASP A 161 -13.56 8.64 -12.15
C ASP A 161 -14.58 7.95 -13.06
N GLN A 162 -14.17 6.88 -13.76
CA GLN A 162 -15.08 6.08 -14.59
C GLN A 162 -16.18 5.43 -13.75
N VAL A 163 -15.83 4.76 -12.66
CA VAL A 163 -16.79 4.12 -11.74
C VAL A 163 -17.75 5.15 -11.15
N LEU A 164 -17.24 6.33 -10.80
CA LEU A 164 -18.08 7.42 -10.30
C LEU A 164 -19.11 7.89 -11.34
N ALA A 165 -18.68 8.04 -12.59
CA ALA A 165 -19.55 8.42 -13.70
C ALA A 165 -20.63 7.35 -13.97
N GLU A 166 -20.24 6.07 -13.95
CA GLU A 166 -21.17 4.94 -14.12
C GLU A 166 -22.21 4.89 -12.98
N ASN A 167 -21.77 5.05 -11.72
CA ASN A 167 -22.67 5.09 -10.57
C ASN A 167 -23.67 6.25 -10.66
N LYS A 168 -23.22 7.42 -11.11
CA LYS A 168 -24.10 8.56 -11.33
C LYS A 168 -25.15 8.27 -12.43
N ALA A 169 -24.72 7.68 -13.54
CA ALA A 169 -25.62 7.30 -14.63
C ALA A 169 -26.66 6.27 -14.19
N LEU A 170 -26.24 5.24 -13.44
CA LEU A 170 -27.14 4.23 -12.86
C LEU A 170 -28.13 4.85 -11.87
N SER A 171 -27.68 5.78 -11.03
CA SER A 171 -28.57 6.49 -10.10
C SER A 171 -29.64 7.31 -10.83
N GLU A 172 -29.26 7.98 -11.92
CA GLU A 172 -30.23 8.72 -12.75
C GLU A 172 -31.20 7.77 -13.46
N GLN A 173 -30.70 6.63 -13.96
CA GLN A 173 -31.55 5.61 -14.57
C GLN A 173 -32.55 5.03 -13.57
N ASN A 174 -32.13 4.71 -12.37
CA ASN A 174 -33.01 4.24 -11.31
C ASN A 174 -34.09 5.26 -10.93
N LYS A 175 -33.74 6.55 -10.90
CA LYS A 175 -34.76 7.63 -10.70
C LYS A 175 -35.78 7.67 -11.80
N ARG A 176 -35.37 7.48 -13.07
CA ARG A 176 -36.31 7.42 -14.23
C ARG A 176 -37.22 6.21 -14.10
N PHE A 177 -36.70 5.04 -13.82
CA PHE A 177 -37.52 3.83 -13.62
C PHE A 177 -38.52 3.98 -12.47
N ALA A 178 -38.09 4.56 -11.34
CA ALA A 178 -39.01 4.84 -10.23
C ALA A 178 -40.14 5.80 -10.62
N HIS A 179 -39.83 6.80 -11.44
CA HIS A 179 -40.82 7.73 -11.94
C HIS A 179 -41.80 7.05 -12.91
N GLU A 180 -41.29 6.28 -13.88
CA GLU A 180 -42.11 5.53 -14.84
C GLU A 180 -43.00 4.50 -14.13
N LYS A 181 -42.46 3.77 -13.14
CA LYS A 181 -43.25 2.85 -12.31
C LYS A 181 -44.38 3.58 -11.61
N LYS A 182 -44.15 4.73 -11.02
CA LYS A 182 -45.19 5.53 -10.35
C LYS A 182 -46.26 6.03 -11.34
N GLN A 183 -45.86 6.45 -12.54
CA GLN A 183 -46.82 6.85 -13.58
C GLN A 183 -47.66 5.67 -14.03
N PHE A 184 -47.06 4.49 -14.23
CA PHE A 184 -47.76 3.28 -14.60
C PHE A 184 -48.77 2.88 -13.52
N GLU A 185 -48.39 2.87 -12.26
CA GLU A 185 -49.26 2.58 -11.13
C GLU A 185 -50.47 3.55 -11.10
N GLN A 186 -50.24 4.85 -11.26
CA GLN A 186 -51.29 5.84 -11.30
C GLN A 186 -52.27 5.63 -12.48
N ALA A 187 -51.74 5.26 -13.67
CA ALA A 187 -52.57 4.97 -14.84
C ALA A 187 -53.42 3.71 -14.63
N VAL A 188 -52.89 2.68 -13.98
CA VAL A 188 -53.62 1.45 -13.64
C VAL A 188 -54.74 1.75 -12.62
N TYR A 189 -54.45 2.54 -11.57
CA TYR A 189 -55.46 2.92 -10.58
C TYR A 189 -56.58 3.75 -11.23
N LYS A 190 -56.27 4.75 -12.06
CA LYS A 190 -57.24 5.56 -12.75
C LYS A 190 -58.13 4.71 -13.66
N LYS A 191 -57.57 3.76 -14.42
CA LYS A 191 -58.32 2.84 -15.28
C LYS A 191 -59.25 1.91 -14.49
N ARG A 192 -58.88 1.56 -13.25
CA ARG A 192 -59.72 0.79 -12.32
C ARG A 192 -60.91 1.61 -11.80
N GLU A 193 -60.71 2.88 -11.49
CA GLU A 193 -61.75 3.79 -11.03
C GLU A 193 -62.75 4.07 -12.15
N ASP A 194 -62.26 4.36 -13.37
CA ASP A 194 -63.09 4.61 -14.54
C ASP A 194 -63.83 3.34 -15.02
N GLY A 195 -63.30 2.15 -14.77
CA GLY A 195 -63.91 0.85 -15.13
C GLY A 195 -64.88 0.28 -14.11
N SER A 196 -64.99 0.89 -12.91
CA SER A 196 -65.91 0.42 -11.84
C SER A 196 -67.37 0.73 -12.09
N SER A 197 -67.74 1.40 -13.19
CA SER A 197 -69.10 1.73 -13.56
C SER A 197 -69.80 0.72 -14.47
N GLY A 198 -69.22 -0.42 -14.75
CA GLY A 198 -69.73 -1.43 -15.67
C GLY A 198 -69.34 -2.86 -15.33
N SER A 199 -70.34 -3.61 -14.79
CA SER A 199 -70.35 -5.09 -14.77
C SER A 199 -69.53 -5.85 -13.76
N LEU A 200 -70.20 -6.23 -12.68
CA LEU A 200 -69.93 -7.42 -11.85
C LEU A 200 -70.01 -8.72 -12.69
N ILE A 201 -68.94 -9.22 -13.26
CA ILE A 201 -68.72 -10.66 -13.56
C ILE A 201 -67.26 -10.98 -13.59
N GLY A 202 -66.78 -11.91 -12.71
CA GLY A 202 -65.53 -12.66 -12.88
C GLY A 202 -64.32 -12.21 -12.12
N ALA A 203 -64.42 -11.99 -10.83
CA ALA A 203 -63.23 -11.81 -9.96
C ALA A 203 -63.03 -13.07 -9.08
N SER A 204 -62.52 -14.11 -9.65
CA SER A 204 -62.10 -15.30 -8.87
C SER A 204 -60.95 -16.07 -9.54
N ALA A 205 -59.84 -15.45 -9.78
CA ALA A 205 -58.66 -16.21 -10.19
C ALA A 205 -57.31 -15.42 -10.05
N PHE A 206 -57.20 -14.40 -9.20
CA PHE A 206 -55.86 -13.76 -9.00
C PHE A 206 -55.73 -13.25 -7.56
N ASN A 207 -55.90 -14.15 -6.60
CA ASN A 207 -55.45 -13.92 -5.23
C ASN A 207 -54.64 -15.12 -4.79
N ASP A 208 -53.45 -15.25 -5.36
CA ASP A 208 -52.37 -16.03 -4.74
C ASP A 208 -51.32 -15.05 -4.26
N PRO A 209 -51.30 -14.67 -2.98
CA PRO A 209 -50.33 -13.75 -2.43
C PRO A 209 -48.92 -14.36 -2.34
N ASP A 210 -48.78 -15.65 -2.67
CA ASP A 210 -47.53 -16.40 -2.49
C ASP A 210 -46.67 -16.48 -3.77
N ALA A 211 -47.19 -16.03 -4.94
CA ALA A 211 -46.46 -16.15 -6.20
C ALA A 211 -45.46 -15.01 -6.50
N THR A 212 -45.41 -13.97 -5.64
CA THR A 212 -44.51 -12.80 -5.87
C THR A 212 -43.39 -12.69 -4.85
N GLN A 213 -43.33 -13.54 -3.85
CA GLN A 213 -42.29 -13.49 -2.81
C GLN A 213 -40.88 -13.95 -3.25
N PRO A 214 -40.67 -14.95 -4.14
CA PRO A 214 -39.31 -15.39 -4.44
C PRO A 214 -38.48 -14.36 -5.21
N PHE A 215 -39.11 -13.37 -5.87
CA PHE A 215 -38.36 -12.39 -6.68
C PHE A 215 -37.87 -11.18 -5.87
N LEU A 216 -38.55 -10.83 -4.78
CA LEU A 216 -38.12 -9.73 -3.89
C LEU A 216 -36.98 -10.17 -2.95
N ASP A 217 -37.02 -11.41 -2.45
CA ASP A 217 -35.98 -11.95 -1.58
C ASP A 217 -34.65 -12.14 -2.30
N GLU A 218 -34.68 -12.41 -3.62
CA GLU A 218 -33.45 -12.51 -4.42
C GLU A 218 -32.80 -11.15 -4.70
N MET A 219 -33.59 -10.06 -4.80
CA MET A 219 -33.07 -8.70 -4.94
C MET A 219 -32.55 -8.14 -3.60
N GLU A 220 -33.20 -8.47 -2.48
CA GLU A 220 -32.76 -8.01 -1.15
C GLU A 220 -31.49 -8.74 -0.70
N ASN A 221 -31.31 -10.02 -1.04
CA ASN A 221 -30.08 -10.77 -0.80
C ASN A 221 -28.91 -10.31 -1.69
N LYS A 222 -29.14 -9.87 -2.93
CA LYS A 222 -28.10 -9.26 -3.75
C LYS A 222 -27.67 -7.88 -3.27
N ALA A 223 -28.56 -7.12 -2.66
CA ALA A 223 -28.23 -5.80 -2.08
C ALA A 223 -27.39 -5.93 -0.79
N ARG A 224 -27.54 -7.02 -0.02
CA ARG A 224 -26.77 -7.25 1.22
C ARG A 224 -25.32 -7.69 1.00
N ILE A 225 -24.97 -8.20 -0.20
CA ILE A 225 -23.60 -8.66 -0.51
C ILE A 225 -22.69 -7.50 -0.94
N THR A 226 -23.22 -6.29 -1.16
CA THR A 226 -22.46 -5.11 -1.58
C THR A 226 -22.24 -4.06 -0.49
N GLU A 227 -22.53 -4.36 0.77
CA GLU A 227 -22.02 -3.54 1.86
C GLU A 227 -20.51 -3.82 2.03
N PHE A 228 -19.69 -3.09 1.27
CA PHE A 228 -18.28 -2.93 1.59
C PHE A 228 -18.18 -2.33 2.99
N PRO A 229 -17.31 -2.85 3.87
CA PRO A 229 -17.07 -2.20 5.14
C PRO A 229 -16.62 -0.77 4.85
N ASN A 230 -17.37 0.17 5.39
CA ASN A 230 -17.03 1.59 5.40
C ASN A 230 -15.78 1.73 6.31
N GLU A 231 -14.59 1.47 5.73
CA GLU A 231 -13.36 1.94 6.35
C GLU A 231 -13.38 3.45 6.16
N ASP A 232 -13.61 4.14 7.24
CA ASP A 232 -13.47 5.58 7.39
C ASP A 232 -12.07 5.99 6.94
N VAL A 233 -11.93 6.31 5.66
CA VAL A 233 -10.76 7.03 5.16
C VAL A 233 -10.89 8.43 5.73
N PRO A 234 -10.01 8.86 6.65
CA PRO A 234 -10.12 10.16 7.26
C PRO A 234 -10.04 11.23 6.17
N SER A 235 -11.11 12.01 6.02
CA SER A 235 -11.26 13.10 5.03
C SER A 235 -10.12 14.13 5.07
N ASN A 236 -9.28 14.13 6.09
CA ASN A 236 -8.17 15.05 6.26
C ASN A 236 -6.95 14.76 5.38
N VAL A 237 -6.83 13.54 4.79
CA VAL A 237 -5.66 13.21 3.95
C VAL A 237 -5.83 13.77 2.53
N VAL A 238 -7.07 13.90 2.04
CA VAL A 238 -7.33 14.42 0.70
C VAL A 238 -7.25 15.96 0.68
N ALA A 239 -7.63 16.64 1.75
CA ALA A 239 -7.55 18.10 1.86
C ALA A 239 -6.09 18.61 1.95
N ALA A 240 -5.21 17.90 2.66
CA ALA A 240 -3.81 18.28 2.83
C ALA A 240 -2.97 18.16 1.55
N LEU A 241 -3.40 17.32 0.57
CA LEU A 241 -2.71 17.16 -0.71
C LEU A 241 -3.13 18.18 -1.78
N LEU A 242 -4.24 18.91 -1.58
CA LEU A 242 -4.75 19.90 -2.53
C LEU A 242 -4.35 21.35 -2.20
N GLU A 243 -3.89 21.63 -0.97
CA GLU A 243 -3.54 22.99 -0.56
C GLU A 243 -2.09 23.42 -0.86
N ASP A 244 -1.19 22.49 -1.26
CA ASP A 244 0.25 22.78 -1.42
C ASP A 244 0.70 22.97 -2.87
N THR A 245 -0.21 23.19 -3.83
CA THR A 245 0.12 23.50 -5.24
C THR A 245 0.06 24.99 -5.61
N SER A 246 0.29 25.89 -4.67
CA SER A 246 0.59 27.29 -5.01
C SER A 246 2.07 27.45 -5.36
N TYR A 247 2.44 27.09 -6.58
CA TYR A 247 3.73 27.46 -7.18
C TYR A 247 3.80 28.99 -7.29
N THR A 248 4.44 29.64 -6.31
CA THR A 248 4.87 31.04 -6.45
C THR A 248 5.97 31.09 -7.51
N ALA A 249 5.64 31.65 -8.66
CA ALA A 249 6.57 31.91 -9.73
C ALA A 249 7.70 32.84 -9.23
N LEU A 250 8.94 32.37 -9.27
CA LEU A 250 10.12 33.16 -8.95
C LEU A 250 10.27 34.32 -9.98
N PRO A 251 10.57 35.55 -9.55
CA PRO A 251 10.71 36.70 -10.44
C PRO A 251 11.97 36.58 -11.30
N ARG A 252 11.82 36.64 -12.62
CA ARG A 252 12.91 36.69 -13.60
C ARG A 252 13.75 37.97 -13.38
N LYS A 253 15.01 37.82 -12.93
CA LYS A 253 16.00 38.91 -12.94
C LYS A 253 16.28 39.37 -14.36
N ARG A 254 15.85 40.58 -14.72
CA ARG A 254 16.26 41.29 -15.95
C ARG A 254 17.75 41.57 -15.85
N ARG A 255 18.56 41.02 -16.77
CA ARG A 255 19.91 41.47 -17.06
C ARG A 255 19.80 42.83 -17.77
N ARG A 256 20.34 43.86 -17.14
CA ARG A 256 20.66 45.15 -17.82
C ARG A 256 21.98 44.95 -18.60
N ARG A 257 21.98 45.41 -19.83
CA ARG A 257 23.20 45.71 -20.62
C ARG A 257 23.91 46.95 -20.08
#